data_daca7b2ba97a04397f8c7810350038a5
#
_entry.id   daca7b2ba97a04397f8c7810350038a5
#
_cell.length_a   1.000
_cell.length_b   1.000
_cell.length_c   1.000
_cell.angle_alpha   90.00
_cell.angle_beta   90.00
_cell.angle_gamma   90.00
#
_symmetry.space_group_name_H-M   'P 1'
#
loop_
_entity.id
_entity.type
_entity.pdbx_description
1 polymer ?
#
loop_
_entity_poly.entity_id
_entity_poly.type
_entity_poly.pdbx_seq_one_letter_code
_entity_poly.pdbx_strand_id
1 'polypeptide(L)'
;MKYLLLLLAPLLLALYSPAQTIREKNYTTKGSIESDGTIRNSHYSTVGYIKKDGTIQNGHYNTIGYLKDDGTVQNSHYSTVGYIKKDGTVQNSHYSTIGYVKADGTVQDSHYSSIGYASGVKKEWAAIVFFFFDF
;
A
#
# COMPACT_ATOMS: atom_id res chain seq x y z
N MET A 1 -3.35 40.62 -15.06
CA MET A 1 -4.07 40.14 -13.88
C MET A 1 -4.97 38.95 -14.14
N LYS A 2 -5.66 38.89 -15.28
CA LYS A 2 -6.48 37.74 -15.67
C LYS A 2 -5.68 36.44 -15.76
N TYR A 3 -4.40 36.51 -16.11
CA TYR A 3 -3.53 35.32 -16.30
C TYR A 3 -3.04 34.72 -15.00
N LEU A 4 -2.98 35.50 -13.92
CA LEU A 4 -2.54 35.03 -12.60
C LEU A 4 -3.57 34.11 -11.95
N LEU A 5 -4.86 34.42 -12.15
CA LEU A 5 -5.98 33.62 -11.62
C LEU A 5 -6.09 32.26 -12.32
N LEU A 6 -5.79 32.20 -13.62
CA LEU A 6 -5.81 30.98 -14.41
C LEU A 6 -4.66 30.03 -14.05
N LEU A 7 -3.54 30.55 -13.56
CA LEU A 7 -2.40 29.76 -13.11
C LEU A 7 -2.58 29.18 -11.69
N LEU A 8 -3.39 29.82 -10.86
CA LEU A 8 -3.67 29.35 -9.50
C LEU A 8 -4.67 28.20 -9.44
N ALA A 9 -5.63 28.15 -10.38
CA ALA A 9 -6.66 27.10 -10.39
C ALA A 9 -6.09 25.68 -10.57
N PRO A 10 -5.14 25.40 -11.49
CA PRO A 10 -4.50 24.09 -11.60
C PRO A 10 -3.68 23.72 -10.36
N LEU A 11 -3.08 24.70 -9.69
CA LEU A 11 -2.29 24.45 -8.48
C LEU A 11 -3.18 24.03 -7.31
N LEU A 12 -4.35 24.65 -7.16
CA LEU A 12 -5.34 24.28 -6.14
C LEU A 12 -5.88 22.88 -6.36
N LEU A 13 -6.12 22.48 -7.62
CA LEU A 13 -6.58 21.14 -7.97
C LEU A 13 -5.51 20.08 -7.68
N ALA A 14 -4.22 20.42 -7.87
CA ALA A 14 -3.11 19.51 -7.56
C ALA A 14 -2.93 19.23 -6.07
N LEU A 15 -3.42 20.11 -5.20
CA LEU A 15 -3.40 19.92 -3.75
C LEU A 15 -4.54 19.02 -3.25
N TYR A 16 -5.51 18.73 -4.10
CA TYR A 16 -6.67 17.92 -3.74
C TYR A 16 -6.44 16.48 -4.18
N SER A 17 -5.75 15.71 -3.33
CA SER A 17 -5.53 14.28 -3.55
C SER A 17 -6.45 13.51 -2.61
N PRO A 18 -7.40 12.71 -3.14
CA PRO A 18 -8.25 11.88 -2.28
C PRO A 18 -7.42 10.84 -1.54
N ALA A 19 -7.80 10.54 -0.30
CA ALA A 19 -7.17 9.49 0.50
C ALA A 19 -7.33 8.14 -0.21
N GLN A 20 -6.24 7.34 -0.22
CA GLN A 20 -6.20 6.01 -0.81
C GLN A 20 -6.77 5.01 0.19
N THR A 21 -7.95 4.45 -0.10
CA THR A 21 -8.73 3.66 0.84
C THR A 21 -8.42 2.17 0.71
N ILE A 22 -8.25 1.51 1.85
CA ILE A 22 -8.16 0.07 1.98
C ILE A 22 -9.50 -0.44 2.51
N ARG A 23 -10.09 -1.41 1.82
CA ARG A 23 -11.37 -1.99 2.19
C ARG A 23 -11.27 -3.50 2.33
N GLU A 24 -12.08 -4.04 3.23
CA GLU A 24 -12.26 -5.47 3.39
C GLU A 24 -13.18 -6.03 2.29
N LYS A 25 -13.32 -7.36 2.28
CA LYS A 25 -14.13 -8.11 1.32
C LYS A 25 -15.56 -7.57 1.19
N ASN A 26 -16.16 -7.11 2.28
CA ASN A 26 -17.54 -6.58 2.32
C ASN A 26 -17.61 -5.07 2.06
N TYR A 27 -16.54 -4.47 1.56
CA TYR A 27 -16.40 -3.02 1.30
C TYR A 27 -16.36 -2.14 2.58
N THR A 28 -16.28 -2.73 3.76
CA THR A 28 -16.04 -1.95 4.98
C THR A 28 -14.65 -1.35 4.95
N THR A 29 -14.54 -0.08 5.28
CA THR A 29 -13.24 0.60 5.30
C THR A 29 -12.37 0.04 6.42
N LYS A 30 -11.22 -0.54 6.05
CA LYS A 30 -10.21 -1.02 6.99
C LYS A 30 -9.23 0.07 7.39
N GLY A 31 -8.98 0.99 6.47
CA GLY A 31 -8.04 2.07 6.68
C GLY A 31 -7.71 2.80 5.39
N SER A 32 -6.58 3.48 5.40
CA SER A 32 -6.10 4.22 4.24
C SER A 32 -4.58 4.26 4.22
N ILE A 33 -4.02 4.49 3.04
CA ILE A 33 -2.60 4.77 2.86
C ILE A 33 -2.50 6.11 2.17
N GLU A 34 -1.79 7.06 2.79
CA GLU A 34 -1.58 8.37 2.20
C GLU A 34 -0.47 8.32 1.13
N SER A 35 -0.41 9.33 0.30
CA SER A 35 0.59 9.40 -0.78
C SER A 35 2.03 9.42 -0.27
N ASP A 36 2.25 9.85 0.97
CA ASP A 36 3.57 9.85 1.63
C ASP A 36 3.92 8.50 2.28
N GLY A 37 3.03 7.51 2.21
CA GLY A 37 3.24 6.19 2.78
C GLY A 37 2.74 6.01 4.21
N THR A 38 2.10 7.01 4.80
CA THR A 38 1.48 6.89 6.11
C THR A 38 0.28 5.95 6.05
N ILE A 39 0.26 4.94 6.92
CA ILE A 39 -0.82 3.96 7.01
C ILE A 39 -1.70 4.30 8.21
N ARG A 40 -3.00 4.43 7.97
CA ARG A 40 -3.99 4.73 9.01
C ARG A 40 -5.03 3.62 9.08
N ASN A 41 -5.53 3.36 10.29
CA ASN A 41 -6.65 2.44 10.49
C ASN A 41 -7.99 3.16 10.22
N SER A 42 -9.11 2.47 10.43
CA SER A 42 -10.45 3.01 10.22
C SER A 42 -10.80 4.18 11.15
N HIS A 43 -10.07 4.35 12.25
CA HIS A 43 -10.24 5.46 13.20
C HIS A 43 -9.29 6.62 12.93
N TYR A 44 -8.61 6.63 11.78
CA TYR A 44 -7.62 7.64 11.41
C TYR A 44 -6.38 7.68 12.30
N SER A 45 -6.14 6.65 13.11
CA SER A 45 -4.91 6.53 13.87
C SER A 45 -3.80 6.03 12.95
N THR A 46 -2.61 6.61 13.08
CA THR A 46 -1.45 6.16 12.33
C THR A 46 -0.96 4.84 12.91
N VAL A 47 -0.91 3.80 12.08
CA VAL A 47 -0.51 2.45 12.49
C VAL A 47 0.80 2.01 11.85
N GLY A 48 1.29 2.74 10.87
CA GLY A 48 2.55 2.41 10.23
C GLY A 48 2.95 3.36 9.14
N TYR A 49 4.10 3.07 8.54
CA TYR A 49 4.70 3.90 7.49
C TYR A 49 5.41 3.01 6.48
N ILE A 50 5.21 3.28 5.20
CA ILE A 50 6.06 2.75 4.13
C ILE A 50 6.85 3.94 3.61
N LYS A 51 8.14 3.98 3.93
CA LYS A 51 8.97 5.14 3.60
C LYS A 51 9.45 5.08 2.16
N LYS A 52 9.89 6.22 1.66
CA LYS A 52 10.32 6.38 0.27
C LYS A 52 11.53 5.50 -0.05
N ASP A 53 12.38 5.23 0.93
CA ASP A 53 13.55 4.36 0.79
C ASP A 53 13.22 2.86 0.92
N GLY A 54 11.94 2.53 1.12
CA GLY A 54 11.47 1.15 1.28
C GLY A 54 11.40 0.66 2.71
N THR A 55 11.85 1.42 3.69
CA THR A 55 11.74 1.04 5.10
C THR A 55 10.27 1.02 5.52
N ILE A 56 9.86 -0.06 6.19
CA ILE A 56 8.51 -0.23 6.71
C ILE A 56 8.57 -0.14 8.23
N GLN A 57 7.75 0.73 8.79
CA GLN A 57 7.71 0.96 10.25
C GLN A 57 6.30 0.77 10.79
N ASN A 58 6.21 0.39 12.07
CA ASN A 58 4.94 0.41 12.79
C ASN A 58 4.62 1.83 13.27
N GLY A 59 3.50 2.00 13.99
CA GLY A 59 3.06 3.30 14.49
C GLY A 59 3.97 3.92 15.55
N HIS A 60 4.90 3.14 16.10
CA HIS A 60 5.89 3.61 17.08
C HIS A 60 7.26 3.89 16.45
N TYR A 61 7.32 3.94 15.12
CA TYR A 61 8.55 4.19 14.35
C TYR A 61 9.59 3.07 14.44
N ASN A 62 9.20 1.89 14.90
CA ASN A 62 10.09 0.72 14.86
C ASN A 62 10.08 0.13 13.45
N THR A 63 11.26 -0.16 12.94
CA THR A 63 11.38 -0.82 11.63
C THR A 63 10.94 -2.27 11.75
N ILE A 64 9.95 -2.66 10.94
CA ILE A 64 9.41 -4.02 10.91
C ILE A 64 9.77 -4.77 9.63
N GLY A 65 10.25 -4.06 8.61
CA GLY A 65 10.65 -4.70 7.37
C GLY A 65 11.10 -3.72 6.31
N TYR A 66 11.30 -4.26 5.11
CA TYR A 66 11.80 -3.49 3.97
C TYR A 66 11.11 -3.96 2.68
N LEU A 67 10.73 -2.99 1.86
CA LEU A 67 10.28 -3.21 0.49
C LEU A 67 11.39 -2.72 -0.44
N LYS A 68 11.99 -3.63 -1.19
CA LYS A 68 13.08 -3.30 -2.11
C LYS A 68 12.53 -2.90 -3.49
N ASP A 69 13.34 -2.21 -4.26
CA ASP A 69 12.93 -1.70 -5.58
C ASP A 69 12.56 -2.82 -6.56
N ASP A 70 13.14 -4.01 -6.39
CA ASP A 70 12.85 -5.17 -7.23
C ASP A 70 11.61 -5.95 -6.79
N GLY A 71 10.91 -5.49 -5.75
CA GLY A 71 9.72 -6.14 -5.21
C GLY A 71 9.99 -7.17 -4.11
N THR A 72 11.25 -7.37 -3.73
CA THR A 72 11.60 -8.26 -2.61
C THR A 72 11.15 -7.62 -1.30
N VAL A 73 10.49 -8.41 -0.45
CA VAL A 73 10.04 -7.99 0.87
C VAL A 73 10.87 -8.71 1.93
N GLN A 74 11.43 -7.95 2.86
CA GLN A 74 12.25 -8.49 3.95
C GLN A 74 11.64 -8.12 5.31
N ASN A 75 11.91 -8.95 6.31
CA ASN A 75 11.58 -8.61 7.69
C ASN A 75 12.67 -7.69 8.29
N SER A 76 12.54 -7.35 9.56
CA SER A 76 13.49 -6.45 10.26
C SER A 76 14.90 -7.02 10.36
N HIS A 77 15.08 -8.32 10.19
CA HIS A 77 16.38 -9.00 10.21
C HIS A 77 16.97 -9.19 8.82
N TYR A 78 16.41 -8.53 7.81
CA TYR A 78 16.82 -8.63 6.41
C TYR A 78 16.61 -10.00 5.78
N SER A 79 15.80 -10.86 6.40
CA SER A 79 15.41 -12.14 5.79
C SER A 79 14.27 -11.89 4.80
N THR A 80 14.36 -12.52 3.64
CA THR A 80 13.32 -12.41 2.62
C THR A 80 12.07 -13.15 3.07
N VAL A 81 10.94 -12.47 3.10
CA VAL A 81 9.64 -13.07 3.45
C VAL A 81 8.73 -13.24 2.23
N GLY A 82 9.05 -12.59 1.12
CA GLY A 82 8.31 -12.79 -0.12
C GLY A 82 8.68 -11.82 -1.21
N TYR A 83 7.85 -11.85 -2.27
CA TYR A 83 8.11 -11.10 -3.49
C TYR A 83 6.80 -10.53 -4.03
N ILE A 84 6.86 -9.30 -4.51
CA ILE A 84 5.76 -8.64 -5.19
C ILE A 84 6.18 -8.41 -6.62
N LYS A 85 5.53 -9.09 -7.57
CA LYS A 85 5.89 -9.02 -8.97
C LYS A 85 5.20 -7.82 -9.64
N LYS A 86 5.76 -7.39 -10.75
CA LYS A 86 5.24 -6.22 -11.49
C LYS A 86 3.83 -6.43 -12.01
N ASP A 87 3.45 -7.69 -12.29
CA ASP A 87 2.10 -8.03 -12.74
C ASP A 87 1.07 -8.12 -11.60
N GLY A 88 1.49 -7.89 -10.35
CA GLY A 88 0.62 -7.96 -9.17
C GLY A 88 0.59 -9.29 -8.47
N THR A 89 1.30 -10.31 -8.97
CA THR A 89 1.43 -11.60 -8.28
C THR A 89 2.26 -11.42 -7.02
N VAL A 90 1.76 -11.97 -5.90
CA VAL A 90 2.43 -11.93 -4.61
C VAL A 90 2.85 -13.33 -4.22
N GLN A 91 4.12 -13.50 -3.87
CA GLN A 91 4.70 -14.80 -3.53
C GLN A 91 5.31 -14.78 -2.14
N ASN A 92 5.33 -15.95 -1.48
CA ASN A 92 6.09 -16.12 -0.24
C ASN A 92 7.58 -16.31 -0.53
N SER A 93 8.38 -16.56 0.50
CA SER A 93 9.83 -16.76 0.38
C SER A 93 10.22 -18.02 -0.41
N HIS A 94 9.30 -18.96 -0.59
CA HIS A 94 9.51 -20.19 -1.36
C HIS A 94 9.01 -20.06 -2.81
N TYR A 95 8.71 -18.85 -3.25
CA TYR A 95 8.19 -18.56 -4.59
C TYR A 95 6.79 -19.13 -4.86
N SER A 96 6.07 -19.55 -3.83
CA SER A 96 4.68 -19.96 -3.98
C SER A 96 3.78 -18.74 -4.03
N THR A 97 2.84 -18.72 -4.96
CA THR A 97 1.88 -17.62 -5.07
C THR A 97 0.92 -17.65 -3.89
N ILE A 98 0.82 -16.54 -3.17
CA ILE A 98 -0.07 -16.38 -2.02
C ILE A 98 -1.24 -15.45 -2.33
N GLY A 99 -1.18 -14.71 -3.42
CA GLY A 99 -2.28 -13.84 -3.82
C GLY A 99 -1.94 -12.93 -4.98
N TYR A 100 -2.86 -12.00 -5.23
CA TYR A 100 -2.77 -11.09 -6.36
C TYR A 100 -3.30 -9.71 -5.98
N VAL A 101 -2.62 -8.66 -6.45
CA VAL A 101 -3.14 -7.30 -6.44
C VAL A 101 -3.40 -6.90 -7.89
N LYS A 102 -4.66 -6.74 -8.24
CA LYS A 102 -5.07 -6.45 -9.60
C LYS A 102 -4.97 -4.95 -9.91
N ALA A 103 -4.91 -4.62 -11.20
CA ALA A 103 -4.79 -3.24 -11.65
C ALA A 103 -5.96 -2.36 -11.21
N ASP A 104 -7.14 -2.94 -11.02
CA ASP A 104 -8.35 -2.23 -10.55
C ASP A 104 -8.40 -2.07 -9.03
N GLY A 105 -7.37 -2.53 -8.30
CA GLY A 105 -7.30 -2.47 -6.85
C GLY A 105 -7.88 -3.65 -6.11
N THR A 106 -8.47 -4.62 -6.81
CA THR A 106 -8.97 -5.86 -6.18
C THR A 106 -7.79 -6.68 -5.68
N VAL A 107 -7.87 -7.14 -4.43
CA VAL A 107 -6.87 -8.01 -3.81
C VAL A 107 -7.48 -9.39 -3.66
N GLN A 108 -6.77 -10.41 -4.16
CA GLN A 108 -7.24 -11.79 -4.17
C GLN A 108 -6.25 -12.70 -3.44
N ASP A 109 -6.77 -13.80 -2.87
CA ASP A 109 -5.92 -14.86 -2.36
C ASP A 109 -5.41 -15.76 -3.51
N SER A 110 -4.69 -16.84 -3.18
CA SER A 110 -4.14 -17.77 -4.18
C SER A 110 -5.21 -18.55 -4.95
N HIS A 111 -6.45 -18.56 -4.45
CA HIS A 111 -7.59 -19.24 -5.09
C HIS A 111 -8.44 -18.27 -5.92
N TYR A 112 -7.94 -17.06 -6.14
CA TYR A 112 -8.65 -15.99 -6.87
C TYR A 112 -9.90 -15.46 -6.16
N SER A 113 -10.05 -15.74 -4.88
CA SER A 113 -11.12 -15.15 -4.07
C SER A 113 -10.74 -13.76 -3.64
N SER A 114 -11.66 -12.79 -3.80
CA SER A 114 -11.42 -11.42 -3.37
C SER A 114 -11.38 -11.35 -1.84
N ILE A 115 -10.28 -10.80 -1.30
CA ILE A 115 -10.09 -10.63 0.15
C ILE A 115 -10.14 -9.16 0.55
N GLY A 116 -10.12 -8.25 -0.40
CA GLY A 116 -10.21 -6.82 -0.13
C GLY A 116 -10.01 -5.98 -1.37
N TYR A 117 -9.95 -4.67 -1.15
CA TYR A 117 -9.82 -3.67 -2.21
C TYR A 117 -8.90 -2.55 -1.75
N ALA A 118 -8.03 -2.10 -2.64
CA ALA A 118 -7.05 -1.05 -2.37
C ALA A 118 -7.12 -0.01 -3.48
N SER A 119 -8.15 0.83 -3.44
CA SER A 119 -8.43 1.81 -4.48
C SER A 119 -7.41 2.95 -4.46
N GLY A 120 -6.74 3.19 -5.59
CA GLY A 120 -5.77 4.27 -5.74
C GLY A 120 -4.44 4.04 -5.00
N VAL A 121 -4.25 2.87 -4.41
CA VAL A 121 -3.03 2.51 -3.67
C VAL A 121 -2.04 1.88 -4.62
N LYS A 122 -0.75 2.18 -4.44
CA LYS A 122 0.31 1.48 -5.16
C LYS A 122 0.18 -0.03 -4.90
N LYS A 123 0.32 -0.81 -5.96
CA LYS A 123 0.20 -2.26 -5.92
C LYS A 123 1.10 -2.90 -4.85
N GLU A 124 2.34 -2.45 -4.78
CA GLU A 124 3.32 -2.93 -3.80
C GLU A 124 2.89 -2.62 -2.37
N TRP A 125 2.33 -1.45 -2.14
CA TRP A 125 1.86 -1.04 -0.80
C TRP A 125 0.63 -1.85 -0.38
N ALA A 126 -0.29 -2.08 -1.31
CA ALA A 126 -1.44 -2.94 -1.05
C ALA A 126 -0.99 -4.34 -0.65
N ALA A 127 0.00 -4.90 -1.37
CA ALA A 127 0.55 -6.22 -1.05
C ALA A 127 1.20 -6.25 0.35
N ILE A 128 1.91 -5.21 0.73
CA ILE A 128 2.51 -5.10 2.07
C ILE A 128 1.44 -5.18 3.15
N VAL A 129 0.36 -4.43 3.00
CA VAL A 129 -0.71 -4.35 4.00
C VAL A 129 -1.55 -5.63 4.07
N PHE A 130 -1.81 -6.26 2.93
CA PHE A 130 -2.68 -7.44 2.88
C PHE A 130 -1.96 -8.75 3.17
N PHE A 131 -0.66 -8.86 2.87
CA PHE A 131 0.01 -10.16 2.87
C PHE A 131 1.21 -10.27 3.81
N PHE A 132 1.87 -9.18 4.17
CA PHE A 132 3.18 -9.30 4.80
C PHE A 132 3.27 -8.79 6.24
N PHE A 133 2.55 -7.74 6.59
CA PHE A 133 2.65 -7.16 7.93
C PHE A 133 1.28 -6.81 8.48
N ASP A 134 1.13 -6.97 9.79
CA ASP A 134 -0.05 -6.54 10.52
C ASP A 134 0.15 -5.11 11.04
N PHE A 135 -0.82 -4.26 10.76
CA PHE A 135 -0.79 -2.86 11.18
C PHE A 135 -1.93 -2.51 12.12
#